data_a25c4410c750f23bebec2854403d4205
#
_entry.id   a25c4410c750f23bebec2854403d4205
#
_cell.length_a   1.000
_cell.length_b   1.000
_cell.length_c   1.000
_cell.angle_alpha   90.00
_cell.angle_beta   90.00
_cell.angle_gamma   90.00
#
_symmetry.space_group_name_H-M   'P 1'
#
loop_
_entity.id
_entity.type
_entity.pdbx_description
1 polymer ?
#
loop_
_entity_poly.entity_id
_entity_poly.type
_entity_poly.pdbx_seq_one_letter_code
_entity_poly.pdbx_strand_id
1 'polypeptide(L)'
;MDNSKTAKQGVSRTYKGFDGYVPMMAYIGTEGYAVNFELREGKQHCQNGTVEFLLETINLCKKLTDKPLLVRLDSGNDSIDNVAVLIDTGCNFIIKRNLRKESRDEWFQMAKTYCKDITTPREGKTVYIGSDLKEVTSTRFEKNFTLRAGYEITERTIDKKGQFLLPAVIEVETWRTNLGKSDHEIIKLYHGHGECEQYHSEVKSDMDVERLPSGKFETNALVLKLTVIAYNILCRLSRAL
;
A
#
# COMPACT_ATOMS: atom_id res chain seq x y z
N MET A 1 -6.15 7.52 -12.30
CA MET A 1 -6.84 7.50 -13.61
C MET A 1 -6.83 8.90 -14.17
N ASP A 2 -6.07 9.12 -15.24
CA ASP A 2 -5.94 10.43 -15.88
C ASP A 2 -7.19 10.69 -16.75
N ASN A 3 -7.92 11.73 -16.42
CA ASN A 3 -9.07 12.25 -17.16
C ASN A 3 -8.90 13.75 -17.45
N SER A 4 -7.66 14.22 -17.51
CA SER A 4 -7.33 15.58 -17.97
C SER A 4 -8.01 15.86 -19.31
N LYS A 5 -8.41 17.08 -19.56
CA LYS A 5 -9.15 17.49 -20.76
C LYS A 5 -10.62 17.02 -20.83
N THR A 6 -11.20 16.53 -19.72
CA THR A 6 -12.62 16.17 -19.69
C THR A 6 -13.34 16.97 -18.60
N ALA A 7 -14.58 17.39 -18.88
CA ALA A 7 -15.44 18.08 -17.92
C ALA A 7 -16.37 17.08 -17.22
N LYS A 8 -15.80 15.99 -16.67
CA LYS A 8 -16.57 14.96 -15.97
C LYS A 8 -16.73 15.31 -14.49
N GLN A 9 -17.86 14.96 -13.93
CA GLN A 9 -18.16 15.14 -12.51
C GLN A 9 -17.14 14.33 -11.65
N GLY A 10 -16.57 14.98 -10.61
CA GLY A 10 -15.58 14.37 -9.72
C GLY A 10 -14.14 14.39 -10.24
N VAL A 11 -13.91 14.75 -11.50
CA VAL A 11 -12.57 14.99 -12.02
C VAL A 11 -12.02 16.26 -11.36
N SER A 12 -10.86 16.13 -10.75
CA SER A 12 -10.18 17.23 -10.05
C SER A 12 -8.70 16.92 -9.91
N ARG A 13 -7.91 17.91 -9.48
CA ARG A 13 -6.46 17.77 -9.32
C ARG A 13 -6.09 16.68 -8.37
N THR A 14 -5.36 15.67 -8.84
CA THR A 14 -4.85 14.55 -8.06
C THR A 14 -3.51 14.91 -7.40
N TYR A 15 -3.10 14.14 -6.40
CA TYR A 15 -1.76 14.27 -5.78
C TYR A 15 -0.60 14.01 -6.76
N LYS A 16 -0.85 13.32 -7.88
CA LYS A 16 0.14 13.08 -8.95
C LYS A 16 0.26 14.25 -9.93
N GLY A 17 -0.52 15.33 -9.75
CA GLY A 17 -0.39 16.54 -10.55
C GLY A 17 -1.13 16.55 -11.88
N PHE A 18 -2.06 15.63 -12.13
CA PHE A 18 -2.98 15.64 -13.26
C PHE A 18 -4.43 15.68 -12.77
N ASP A 19 -5.38 16.01 -13.65
CA ASP A 19 -6.79 16.02 -13.32
C ASP A 19 -7.43 14.67 -13.63
N GLY A 20 -8.13 14.09 -12.66
CA GLY A 20 -8.67 12.74 -12.84
C GLY A 20 -9.36 12.19 -11.60
N TYR A 21 -9.36 10.87 -11.48
CA TYR A 21 -9.89 10.12 -10.34
C TYR A 21 -8.76 9.40 -9.60
N VAL A 22 -8.97 9.12 -8.31
CA VAL A 22 -8.06 8.34 -7.45
C VAL A 22 -8.79 7.12 -6.87
N PRO A 23 -9.13 6.10 -7.69
CA PRO A 23 -9.87 4.94 -7.22
C PRO A 23 -9.08 4.19 -6.16
N MET A 24 -9.80 3.59 -5.21
CA MET A 24 -9.26 2.60 -4.28
C MET A 24 -9.63 1.20 -4.78
N MET A 25 -8.67 0.29 -4.79
CA MET A 25 -8.83 -1.06 -5.33
C MET A 25 -8.24 -2.08 -4.38
N ALA A 26 -8.95 -3.18 -4.16
CA ALA A 26 -8.53 -4.28 -3.31
C ALA A 26 -8.57 -5.60 -4.08
N TYR A 27 -7.53 -6.41 -3.86
CA TYR A 27 -7.37 -7.72 -4.48
C TYR A 27 -7.12 -8.78 -3.40
N ILE A 28 -7.46 -10.04 -3.71
CA ILE A 28 -7.24 -11.19 -2.83
C ILE A 28 -6.51 -12.31 -3.58
N GLY A 29 -5.68 -13.03 -2.83
CA GLY A 29 -4.90 -14.17 -3.33
C GLY A 29 -3.67 -13.72 -4.13
N THR A 30 -2.78 -14.67 -4.36
CA THR A 30 -1.61 -14.48 -5.23
C THR A 30 -2.01 -14.32 -6.69
N GLU A 31 -3.22 -14.72 -6.98
CA GLU A 31 -3.84 -14.60 -8.28
C GLU A 31 -4.39 -13.19 -8.58
N GLY A 32 -4.52 -12.35 -7.59
CA GLY A 32 -4.97 -10.98 -7.75
C GLY A 32 -6.44 -10.84 -8.11
N TYR A 33 -7.32 -11.72 -7.62
CA TYR A 33 -8.76 -11.52 -7.82
C TYR A 33 -9.21 -10.20 -7.20
N ALA A 34 -9.90 -9.38 -7.97
CA ALA A 34 -10.48 -8.12 -7.49
C ALA A 34 -11.62 -8.41 -6.51
N VAL A 35 -11.62 -7.72 -5.36
CA VAL A 35 -12.64 -7.86 -4.33
C VAL A 35 -13.54 -6.64 -4.25
N ASN A 36 -12.93 -5.46 -4.23
CA ASN A 36 -13.65 -4.20 -4.06
C ASN A 36 -12.94 -3.06 -4.78
N PHE A 37 -13.71 -2.31 -5.56
CA PHE A 37 -13.24 -1.09 -6.23
C PHE A 37 -14.18 0.06 -5.89
N GLU A 38 -13.62 1.18 -5.49
CA GLU A 38 -14.32 2.41 -5.16
C GLU A 38 -13.77 3.57 -6.00
N LEU A 39 -14.63 4.23 -6.77
CA LEU A 39 -14.25 5.45 -7.47
C LEU A 39 -14.22 6.60 -6.47
N ARG A 40 -13.15 7.40 -6.53
CA ARG A 40 -12.96 8.59 -5.68
C ARG A 40 -12.63 9.80 -6.53
N GLU A 41 -13.09 10.97 -6.09
CA GLU A 41 -12.74 12.24 -6.73
C GLU A 41 -11.23 12.48 -6.69
N GLY A 42 -10.67 13.16 -7.70
CA GLY A 42 -9.23 13.38 -7.80
C GLY A 42 -8.62 14.13 -6.61
N LYS A 43 -9.36 15.07 -6.02
CA LYS A 43 -8.94 15.84 -4.84
C LYS A 43 -9.10 15.11 -3.50
N GLN A 44 -9.76 13.93 -3.51
CA GLN A 44 -10.02 13.21 -2.26
C GLN A 44 -8.71 12.71 -1.65
N HIS A 45 -8.51 13.02 -0.38
CA HIS A 45 -7.36 12.50 0.36
C HIS A 45 -7.45 10.98 0.50
N CYS A 46 -6.34 10.27 0.30
CA CYS A 46 -6.31 8.81 0.28
C CYS A 46 -6.91 8.14 1.52
N GLN A 47 -6.83 8.78 2.70
CA GLN A 47 -7.38 8.25 3.95
C GLN A 47 -8.89 8.52 4.15
N ASN A 48 -9.50 9.41 3.37
CA ASN A 48 -10.94 9.66 3.48
C ASN A 48 -11.73 8.44 2.95
N GLY A 49 -12.61 7.87 3.80
CA GLY A 49 -13.41 6.70 3.46
C GLY A 49 -12.64 5.38 3.47
N THR A 50 -11.36 5.37 3.86
CA THR A 50 -10.55 4.15 3.84
C THR A 50 -10.96 3.16 4.92
N VAL A 51 -11.36 3.62 6.09
CA VAL A 51 -11.90 2.77 7.17
C VAL A 51 -13.12 1.99 6.68
N GLU A 52 -14.07 2.66 6.06
CA GLU A 52 -15.30 2.09 5.52
C GLU A 52 -15.00 1.10 4.38
N PHE A 53 -14.12 1.48 3.47
CA PHE A 53 -13.65 0.62 2.39
C PHE A 53 -12.98 -0.66 2.91
N LEU A 54 -12.13 -0.56 3.94
CA LEU A 54 -11.47 -1.72 4.55
C LEU A 54 -12.49 -2.65 5.21
N LEU A 55 -13.46 -2.10 5.96
CA LEU A 55 -14.51 -2.90 6.60
C LEU A 55 -15.34 -3.67 5.55
N GLU A 56 -15.77 -3.00 4.49
CA GLU A 56 -16.50 -3.63 3.40
C GLU A 56 -15.66 -4.74 2.73
N THR A 57 -14.40 -4.43 2.38
CA THR A 57 -13.48 -5.35 1.72
C THR A 57 -13.20 -6.58 2.58
N ILE A 58 -12.92 -6.41 3.87
CA ILE A 58 -12.67 -7.52 4.80
C ILE A 58 -13.91 -8.41 4.92
N ASN A 59 -15.11 -7.81 5.03
CA ASN A 59 -16.35 -8.54 5.08
C ASN A 59 -16.61 -9.36 3.80
N LEU A 60 -16.26 -8.83 2.63
CA LEU A 60 -16.31 -9.58 1.37
C LEU A 60 -15.30 -10.73 1.37
N CYS A 61 -14.05 -10.48 1.77
CA CYS A 61 -13.03 -11.53 1.86
C CYS A 61 -13.44 -12.68 2.80
N LYS A 62 -14.04 -12.36 3.96
CA LYS A 62 -14.52 -13.36 4.93
C LYS A 62 -15.67 -14.21 4.41
N LYS A 63 -16.41 -13.76 3.39
CA LYS A 63 -17.41 -14.59 2.68
C LYS A 63 -16.77 -15.55 1.67
N LEU A 64 -15.52 -15.26 1.24
CA LEU A 64 -14.81 -16.06 0.24
C LEU A 64 -13.91 -17.11 0.88
N THR A 65 -13.43 -16.87 2.11
CA THR A 65 -12.49 -17.78 2.78
C THR A 65 -12.55 -17.66 4.31
N ASP A 66 -12.41 -18.81 4.98
CA ASP A 66 -12.24 -18.89 6.44
C ASP A 66 -10.77 -18.81 6.88
N LYS A 67 -9.82 -18.71 5.93
CA LYS A 67 -8.40 -18.60 6.23
C LYS A 67 -8.07 -17.24 6.86
N PRO A 68 -7.05 -17.17 7.73
CA PRO A 68 -6.56 -15.88 8.25
C PRO A 68 -6.18 -14.93 7.11
N LEU A 69 -6.65 -13.69 7.20
CA LEU A 69 -6.36 -12.65 6.22
C LEU A 69 -5.08 -11.90 6.62
N LEU A 70 -4.20 -11.67 5.64
CA LEU A 70 -3.10 -10.72 5.72
C LEU A 70 -3.40 -9.53 4.81
N VAL A 71 -3.62 -8.37 5.41
CA VAL A 71 -3.87 -7.11 4.68
C VAL A 71 -2.55 -6.36 4.51
N ARG A 72 -2.23 -5.98 3.27
CA ARG A 72 -1.06 -5.17 2.93
C ARG A 72 -1.52 -3.81 2.40
N LEU A 73 -1.00 -2.74 2.99
CA LEU A 73 -1.35 -1.37 2.60
C LEU A 73 -0.08 -0.56 2.30
N ASP A 74 -0.19 0.33 1.33
CA ASP A 74 0.84 1.30 0.99
C ASP A 74 0.92 2.45 2.02
N SER A 75 1.92 3.32 1.86
CA SER A 75 2.15 4.44 2.77
C SER A 75 1.08 5.54 2.72
N GLY A 76 0.28 5.60 1.67
CA GLY A 76 -0.88 6.48 1.59
C GLY A 76 -1.95 6.13 2.62
N ASN A 77 -2.00 4.87 3.01
CA ASN A 77 -2.96 4.31 3.96
C ASN A 77 -2.37 4.12 5.38
N ASP A 78 -1.19 4.69 5.69
CA ASP A 78 -0.61 4.68 7.03
C ASP A 78 -1.44 5.57 7.99
N SER A 79 -2.45 4.96 8.61
CA SER A 79 -3.31 5.56 9.61
C SER A 79 -3.52 4.59 10.77
N ILE A 80 -3.52 5.11 11.99
CA ILE A 80 -3.80 4.31 13.19
C ILE A 80 -5.28 3.88 13.23
N ASP A 81 -6.16 4.63 12.60
CA ASP A 81 -7.57 4.24 12.47
C ASP A 81 -7.73 3.00 11.57
N ASN A 82 -6.94 2.90 10.49
CA ASN A 82 -6.89 1.69 9.67
C ASN A 82 -6.34 0.50 10.46
N VAL A 83 -5.31 0.71 11.29
CA VAL A 83 -4.77 -0.31 12.21
C VAL A 83 -5.85 -0.78 13.18
N ALA A 84 -6.62 0.13 13.78
CA ALA A 84 -7.69 -0.21 14.71
C ALA A 84 -8.72 -1.14 14.06
N VAL A 85 -9.17 -0.81 12.83
CA VAL A 85 -10.08 -1.65 12.06
C VAL A 85 -9.50 -3.05 11.79
N LEU A 86 -8.24 -3.13 11.40
CA LEU A 86 -7.60 -4.42 11.10
C LEU A 86 -7.48 -5.30 12.34
N ILE A 87 -7.16 -4.72 13.50
CA ILE A 87 -7.13 -5.42 14.77
C ILE A 87 -8.54 -5.87 15.19
N ASP A 88 -9.52 -4.95 15.15
CA ASP A 88 -10.90 -5.25 15.55
C ASP A 88 -11.56 -6.32 14.66
N THR A 89 -11.16 -6.39 13.40
CA THR A 89 -11.63 -7.43 12.47
C THR A 89 -10.82 -8.73 12.53
N GLY A 90 -9.78 -8.81 13.38
CA GLY A 90 -8.94 -10.01 13.54
C GLY A 90 -8.03 -10.27 12.34
N CYS A 91 -7.70 -9.25 11.56
CA CYS A 91 -6.79 -9.39 10.44
C CYS A 91 -5.33 -9.22 10.84
N ASN A 92 -4.45 -10.00 10.23
CA ASN A 92 -3.03 -9.68 10.20
C ASN A 92 -2.78 -8.54 9.20
N PHE A 93 -1.74 -7.74 9.44
CA PHE A 93 -1.44 -6.65 8.52
C PHE A 93 0.05 -6.33 8.42
N ILE A 94 0.42 -5.74 7.28
CA ILE A 94 1.68 -5.01 7.07
C ILE A 94 1.33 -3.71 6.37
N ILE A 95 1.56 -2.57 7.01
CA ILE A 95 1.31 -1.23 6.46
C ILE A 95 2.66 -0.52 6.30
N LYS A 96 3.01 -0.12 5.08
CA LYS A 96 4.19 0.74 4.87
C LYS A 96 3.94 2.08 5.54
N ARG A 97 4.89 2.53 6.38
CA ARG A 97 4.75 3.80 7.06
C ARG A 97 5.10 4.96 6.13
N ASN A 98 4.40 6.06 6.33
CA ASN A 98 4.79 7.35 5.82
C ASN A 98 5.58 8.08 6.92
N LEU A 99 6.86 8.32 6.69
CA LEU A 99 7.73 8.97 7.69
C LEU A 99 7.28 10.40 8.04
N ARG A 100 6.53 11.06 7.14
CA ARG A 100 6.03 12.43 7.34
C ARG A 100 7.17 13.39 7.72
N LYS A 101 7.23 13.79 8.98
CA LYS A 101 8.24 14.71 9.53
C LYS A 101 9.42 13.99 10.20
N GLU A 102 9.42 12.66 10.25
CA GLU A 102 10.53 11.90 10.84
C GLU A 102 11.77 12.04 9.96
N SER A 103 12.91 12.35 10.58
CA SER A 103 14.18 12.55 9.87
C SER A 103 14.77 11.21 9.44
N ARG A 104 15.19 11.11 8.16
CA ARG A 104 15.92 9.93 7.66
C ARG A 104 17.27 9.78 8.35
N ASP A 105 17.91 10.89 8.69
CA ASP A 105 19.21 10.90 9.37
C ASP A 105 19.08 10.38 10.79
N GLU A 106 18.02 10.74 11.52
CA GLU A 106 17.75 10.19 12.86
C GLU A 106 17.52 8.68 12.80
N TRP A 107 16.75 8.18 11.84
CA TRP A 107 16.57 6.76 11.61
C TRP A 107 17.90 6.05 11.31
N PHE A 108 18.75 6.66 10.48
CA PHE A 108 20.04 6.11 10.14
C PHE A 108 20.99 6.07 11.33
N GLN A 109 21.07 7.13 12.13
CA GLN A 109 21.90 7.15 13.34
C GLN A 109 21.42 6.13 14.37
N MET A 110 20.11 5.99 14.55
CA MET A 110 19.50 4.97 15.39
C MET A 110 19.92 3.56 14.93
N ALA A 111 19.81 3.29 13.63
CA ALA A 111 20.21 1.99 13.09
C ALA A 111 21.71 1.73 13.24
N LYS A 112 22.57 2.69 12.99
CA LYS A 112 24.03 2.56 13.22
C LYS A 112 24.37 2.22 14.67
N THR A 113 23.59 2.73 15.61
CA THR A 113 23.87 2.56 17.04
C THR A 113 23.32 1.25 17.59
N TYR A 114 22.13 0.83 17.17
CA TYR A 114 21.38 -0.24 17.83
C TYR A 114 21.09 -1.45 16.95
N CYS A 115 21.19 -1.34 15.61
CA CYS A 115 20.90 -2.45 14.73
C CYS A 115 21.97 -3.55 14.85
N LYS A 116 21.50 -4.79 14.97
CA LYS A 116 22.37 -5.97 15.03
C LYS A 116 22.42 -6.74 13.71
N ASP A 117 21.40 -6.58 12.88
CA ASP A 117 21.29 -7.26 11.59
C ASP A 117 21.75 -6.29 10.49
N ILE A 118 23.04 -6.39 10.16
CA ILE A 118 23.70 -5.51 9.20
C ILE A 118 24.31 -6.37 8.10
N THR A 119 23.98 -6.06 6.86
CA THR A 119 24.52 -6.77 5.69
C THR A 119 25.13 -5.78 4.68
N THR A 120 26.12 -6.26 3.95
CA THR A 120 26.77 -5.49 2.86
C THR A 120 26.66 -6.28 1.56
N PRO A 121 25.49 -6.21 0.87
CA PRO A 121 25.23 -7.01 -0.34
C PRO A 121 26.18 -6.76 -1.50
N ARG A 122 26.79 -5.59 -1.55
CA ARG A 122 27.82 -5.20 -2.51
C ARG A 122 28.66 -4.06 -1.94
N GLU A 123 29.83 -3.81 -2.52
CA GLU A 123 30.63 -2.65 -2.19
C GLU A 123 29.82 -1.34 -2.27
N GLY A 124 29.98 -0.50 -1.27
CA GLY A 124 29.27 0.79 -1.16
C GLY A 124 27.76 0.68 -0.91
N LYS A 125 27.23 -0.49 -0.52
CA LYS A 125 25.84 -0.65 -0.05
C LYS A 125 25.82 -1.39 1.27
N THR A 126 25.31 -0.74 2.32
CA THR A 126 25.03 -1.36 3.63
C THR A 126 23.56 -1.30 3.93
N VAL A 127 22.99 -2.41 4.44
CA VAL A 127 21.57 -2.55 4.78
C VAL A 127 21.46 -2.91 6.25
N TYR A 128 20.63 -2.17 6.97
CA TYR A 128 20.30 -2.34 8.39
C TYR A 128 18.85 -2.77 8.49
N ILE A 129 18.58 -3.91 9.13
CA ILE A 129 17.23 -4.44 9.32
C ILE A 129 16.95 -4.61 10.80
N GLY A 130 15.78 -4.16 11.25
CA GLY A 130 15.38 -4.32 12.64
C GLY A 130 13.95 -3.86 12.89
N SER A 131 13.55 -3.93 14.15
CA SER A 131 12.24 -3.45 14.58
C SER A 131 12.25 -3.00 16.04
N ASP A 132 11.28 -2.15 16.36
CA ASP A 132 11.04 -1.66 17.71
C ASP A 132 9.53 -1.64 17.99
N LEU A 133 9.15 -1.64 19.27
CA LEU A 133 7.76 -1.48 19.67
C LEU A 133 7.43 0.02 19.85
N LYS A 134 6.33 0.43 19.29
CA LYS A 134 5.84 1.82 19.36
C LYS A 134 4.42 1.84 19.90
N GLU A 135 4.21 2.68 20.91
CA GLU A 135 2.86 3.01 21.36
C GLU A 135 2.23 4.02 20.43
N VAL A 136 1.00 3.76 20.03
CA VAL A 136 0.21 4.62 19.14
C VAL A 136 -1.24 4.65 19.60
N THR A 137 -1.91 5.78 19.34
CA THR A 137 -3.31 6.01 19.75
C THR A 137 -4.16 6.30 18.54
N SER A 138 -5.29 5.60 18.39
CA SER A 138 -6.37 6.01 17.50
C SER A 138 -7.26 6.98 18.24
N THR A 139 -7.35 8.20 17.75
CA THR A 139 -8.26 9.21 18.31
C THR A 139 -9.71 8.93 17.92
N ARG A 140 -9.96 8.38 16.73
CA ARG A 140 -11.29 8.03 16.24
C ARG A 140 -11.95 6.92 17.07
N PHE A 141 -11.17 5.91 17.49
CA PHE A 141 -11.66 4.75 18.22
C PHE A 141 -11.30 4.79 19.70
N GLU A 142 -10.60 5.83 20.16
CA GLU A 142 -10.16 6.01 21.57
C GLU A 142 -9.39 4.78 22.10
N LYS A 143 -8.53 4.19 21.25
CA LYS A 143 -7.78 2.96 21.55
C LYS A 143 -6.28 3.18 21.47
N ASN A 144 -5.56 2.60 22.42
CA ASN A 144 -4.10 2.55 22.44
C ASN A 144 -3.63 1.18 21.95
N PHE A 145 -2.56 1.17 21.16
CA PHE A 145 -1.95 -0.03 20.66
C PHE A 145 -0.44 0.03 20.84
N THR A 146 0.16 -1.11 21.18
CA THR A 146 1.60 -1.32 21.05
C THR A 146 1.86 -2.09 19.76
N LEU A 147 2.48 -1.45 18.78
CA LEU A 147 2.70 -2.00 17.45
C LEU A 147 4.19 -2.17 17.18
N ARG A 148 4.51 -3.27 16.51
CA ARG A 148 5.85 -3.46 15.96
C ARG A 148 6.05 -2.54 14.77
N ALA A 149 7.11 -1.72 14.84
CA ALA A 149 7.59 -0.88 13.75
C ALA A 149 8.90 -1.48 13.21
N GLY A 150 8.80 -2.22 12.10
CA GLY A 150 9.97 -2.73 11.38
C GLY A 150 10.61 -1.66 10.51
N TYR A 151 11.90 -1.79 10.25
CA TYR A 151 12.64 -0.90 9.35
C TYR A 151 13.66 -1.65 8.49
N GLU A 152 13.88 -1.15 7.28
CA GLU A 152 15.03 -1.42 6.44
C GLU A 152 15.66 -0.09 6.05
N ILE A 153 16.92 0.10 6.40
CA ILE A 153 17.66 1.31 6.09
C ILE A 153 18.82 0.94 5.19
N THR A 154 18.89 1.56 4.02
CA THR A 154 19.96 1.33 3.05
C THR A 154 20.83 2.58 2.95
N GLU A 155 22.13 2.42 3.25
CA GLU A 155 23.18 3.41 2.96
C GLU A 155 23.86 3.03 1.65
N ARG A 156 23.97 3.99 0.73
CA ARG A 156 24.74 3.84 -0.50
C ARG A 156 25.80 4.94 -0.62
N THR A 157 27.06 4.51 -0.66
CA THR A 157 28.24 5.38 -0.91
C THR A 157 28.75 5.23 -2.33
N ILE A 158 28.39 4.16 -3.03
CA ILE A 158 28.73 3.88 -4.42
C ILE A 158 27.46 3.47 -5.18
N ASP A 159 27.22 4.02 -6.36
CA ASP A 159 26.10 3.68 -7.22
C ASP A 159 26.29 2.33 -7.95
N LYS A 160 25.34 1.94 -8.79
CA LYS A 160 25.41 0.70 -9.59
C LYS A 160 26.46 0.76 -10.70
N LYS A 161 26.98 1.94 -11.03
CA LYS A 161 28.01 2.16 -12.07
C LYS A 161 29.41 2.30 -11.48
N GLY A 162 29.56 2.18 -10.14
CA GLY A 162 30.84 2.32 -9.46
C GLY A 162 31.22 3.78 -9.14
N GLN A 163 30.30 4.75 -9.31
CA GLN A 163 30.56 6.14 -9.01
C GLN A 163 30.33 6.42 -7.53
N PHE A 164 31.26 7.12 -6.88
CA PHE A 164 31.10 7.56 -5.50
C PHE A 164 29.98 8.60 -5.36
N LEU A 165 29.14 8.40 -4.37
CA LEU A 165 28.02 9.28 -4.02
C LEU A 165 28.44 10.18 -2.84
N LEU A 166 28.50 11.49 -3.06
CA LEU A 166 28.83 12.51 -2.07
C LEU A 166 27.72 13.57 -2.04
N PRO A 167 26.90 13.63 -0.98
CA PRO A 167 26.86 12.74 0.20
C PRO A 167 26.32 11.34 -0.10
N ALA A 168 26.51 10.41 0.82
CA ALA A 168 25.88 9.09 0.77
C ALA A 168 24.36 9.20 0.67
N VAL A 169 23.74 8.30 -0.10
CA VAL A 169 22.27 8.24 -0.23
C VAL A 169 21.71 7.32 0.85
N ILE A 170 20.84 7.86 1.69
CA ILE A 170 20.15 7.12 2.75
C ILE A 170 18.69 6.90 2.35
N GLU A 171 18.28 5.64 2.25
CA GLU A 171 16.89 5.23 2.05
C GLU A 171 16.37 4.59 3.33
N VAL A 172 15.18 5.00 3.74
CA VAL A 172 14.53 4.49 4.95
C VAL A 172 13.16 3.99 4.57
N GLU A 173 12.94 2.70 4.76
CA GLU A 173 11.63 2.07 4.65
C GLU A 173 11.19 1.53 6.02
N THR A 174 9.94 1.76 6.37
CA THR A 174 9.41 1.34 7.67
C THR A 174 8.00 0.79 7.52
N TRP A 175 7.64 -0.16 8.39
CA TRP A 175 6.34 -0.83 8.37
C TRP A 175 5.75 -0.95 9.76
N ARG A 176 4.42 -0.96 9.84
CA ARG A 176 3.67 -1.38 11.03
C ARG A 176 3.10 -2.77 10.80
N THR A 177 3.16 -3.62 11.82
CA THR A 177 2.63 -4.98 11.72
C THR A 177 2.24 -5.55 13.08
N ASN A 178 1.30 -6.50 13.09
CA ASN A 178 0.98 -7.34 14.22
C ASN A 178 1.50 -8.78 14.07
N LEU A 179 2.29 -9.06 13.02
CA LEU A 179 2.83 -10.39 12.78
C LEU A 179 3.98 -10.73 13.73
N GLY A 180 3.96 -11.94 14.28
CA GLY A 180 5.05 -12.49 15.10
C GLY A 180 6.20 -13.12 14.30
N LYS A 181 6.40 -12.72 13.03
CA LYS A 181 7.45 -13.23 12.14
C LYS A 181 8.75 -12.44 12.28
N SER A 182 9.86 -12.98 11.75
CA SER A 182 11.13 -12.25 11.66
C SER A 182 11.01 -10.99 10.78
N ASP A 183 11.90 -10.00 10.97
CA ASP A 183 11.90 -8.77 10.18
C ASP A 183 12.09 -9.05 8.69
N HIS A 184 12.98 -9.98 8.33
CA HIS A 184 13.19 -10.43 6.96
C HIS A 184 11.93 -11.02 6.31
N GLU A 185 11.18 -11.86 7.06
CA GLU A 185 9.93 -12.43 6.54
C GLU A 185 8.87 -11.36 6.33
N ILE A 186 8.77 -10.37 7.23
CA ILE A 186 7.83 -9.25 7.11
C ILE A 186 8.16 -8.42 5.86
N ILE A 187 9.42 -8.07 5.67
CA ILE A 187 9.91 -7.33 4.50
C ILE A 187 9.59 -8.12 3.23
N LYS A 188 9.92 -9.41 3.19
CA LYS A 188 9.62 -10.29 2.04
C LYS A 188 8.12 -10.36 1.75
N LEU A 189 7.28 -10.52 2.79
CA LEU A 189 5.82 -10.52 2.63
C LEU A 189 5.29 -9.19 2.11
N TYR A 190 5.89 -8.07 2.54
CA TYR A 190 5.50 -6.76 2.04
C TYR A 190 5.91 -6.57 0.58
N HIS A 191 7.14 -6.95 0.20
CA HIS A 191 7.61 -6.83 -1.19
C HIS A 191 6.77 -7.65 -2.18
N GLY A 192 6.17 -8.77 -1.75
CA GLY A 192 5.16 -9.48 -2.53
C GLY A 192 3.89 -8.65 -2.82
N HIS A 193 3.73 -7.45 -2.20
CA HIS A 193 2.67 -6.49 -2.55
C HIS A 193 2.91 -5.79 -3.91
N GLY A 194 4.13 -5.80 -4.42
CA GLY A 194 4.44 -5.25 -5.74
C GLY A 194 3.62 -5.85 -6.89
N GLU A 195 3.10 -7.06 -6.73
CA GLU A 195 2.16 -7.68 -7.66
C GLU A 195 0.86 -6.87 -7.85
N CYS A 196 0.44 -6.11 -6.84
CA CYS A 196 -0.74 -5.24 -6.96
C CYS A 196 -0.58 -4.14 -8.00
N GLU A 197 0.64 -3.67 -8.27
CA GLU A 197 0.88 -2.68 -9.34
C GLU A 197 0.59 -3.26 -10.72
N GLN A 198 0.90 -4.55 -10.92
CA GLN A 198 0.54 -5.27 -12.15
C GLN A 198 -0.98 -5.35 -12.29
N TYR A 199 -1.71 -5.77 -11.25
CA TYR A 199 -3.17 -5.85 -11.29
C TYR A 199 -3.83 -4.48 -11.55
N HIS A 200 -3.27 -3.43 -10.97
CA HIS A 200 -3.71 -2.06 -11.28
C HIS A 200 -3.47 -1.68 -12.75
N SER A 201 -2.35 -2.10 -13.33
CA SER A 201 -2.05 -1.86 -14.75
C SER A 201 -3.02 -2.62 -15.64
N GLU A 202 -3.27 -3.90 -15.37
CA GLU A 202 -4.23 -4.73 -16.11
C GLU A 202 -5.62 -4.09 -16.12
N VAL A 203 -6.14 -3.67 -14.97
CA VAL A 203 -7.45 -2.99 -14.90
C VAL A 203 -7.45 -1.66 -15.65
N LYS A 204 -6.42 -0.83 -15.49
CA LYS A 204 -6.38 0.51 -16.08
C LYS A 204 -6.13 0.47 -17.58
N SER A 205 -5.12 -0.28 -18.01
CA SER A 205 -4.61 -0.28 -19.38
C SER A 205 -5.27 -1.35 -20.24
N ASP A 206 -5.27 -2.61 -19.80
CA ASP A 206 -5.74 -3.72 -20.64
C ASP A 206 -7.27 -3.76 -20.73
N MET A 207 -7.96 -3.33 -19.67
CA MET A 207 -9.42 -3.18 -19.68
C MET A 207 -9.90 -1.77 -20.07
N ASP A 208 -8.98 -0.86 -20.43
CA ASP A 208 -9.24 0.54 -20.82
C ASP A 208 -10.10 1.34 -19.83
N VAL A 209 -9.98 1.02 -18.52
CA VAL A 209 -10.74 1.72 -17.46
C VAL A 209 -10.06 3.04 -17.05
N GLU A 210 -8.87 3.33 -17.55
CA GLU A 210 -8.17 4.59 -17.32
C GLU A 210 -9.06 5.79 -17.65
N ARG A 211 -9.85 5.70 -18.75
CA ARG A 211 -10.76 6.73 -19.24
C ARG A 211 -12.21 6.32 -19.09
N LEU A 212 -12.76 6.48 -17.89
CA LEU A 212 -14.17 6.19 -17.66
C LEU A 212 -15.11 6.94 -18.61
N PRO A 213 -16.18 6.30 -19.14
CA PRO A 213 -16.88 6.81 -20.32
C PRO A 213 -17.86 7.95 -20.05
N SER A 214 -18.45 8.04 -18.84
CA SER A 214 -19.56 8.96 -18.55
C SER A 214 -19.10 10.33 -18.05
N GLY A 215 -19.92 11.35 -18.29
CA GLY A 215 -19.80 12.65 -17.61
C GLY A 215 -20.28 12.62 -16.15
N LYS A 216 -21.06 11.59 -15.73
CA LYS A 216 -21.64 11.48 -14.39
C LYS A 216 -20.77 10.58 -13.50
N PHE A 217 -20.50 11.02 -12.28
CA PHE A 217 -19.67 10.29 -11.30
C PHE A 217 -20.27 8.92 -10.96
N GLU A 218 -21.56 8.87 -10.62
CA GLU A 218 -22.24 7.64 -10.23
C GLU A 218 -22.24 6.56 -11.35
N THR A 219 -22.40 6.99 -12.61
CA THR A 219 -22.31 6.07 -13.76
C THR A 219 -20.88 5.49 -13.86
N ASN A 220 -19.86 6.33 -13.70
CA ASN A 220 -18.47 5.90 -13.72
C ASN A 220 -18.14 4.98 -12.53
N ALA A 221 -18.71 5.25 -11.36
CA ALA A 221 -18.56 4.38 -10.19
C ALA A 221 -19.19 3.00 -10.44
N LEU A 222 -20.36 2.96 -11.09
CA LEU A 222 -21.00 1.69 -11.49
C LEU A 222 -20.13 0.95 -12.53
N VAL A 223 -19.63 1.62 -13.55
CA VAL A 223 -18.73 1.01 -14.56
C VAL A 223 -17.51 0.39 -13.85
N LEU A 224 -16.88 1.11 -12.93
CA LEU A 224 -15.73 0.60 -12.17
C LEU A 224 -16.11 -0.64 -11.32
N LYS A 225 -17.30 -0.67 -10.70
CA LYS A 225 -17.78 -1.85 -9.97
C LYS A 225 -18.04 -3.05 -10.89
N LEU A 226 -18.61 -2.83 -12.08
CA LEU A 226 -18.81 -3.89 -13.08
C LEU A 226 -17.48 -4.45 -13.60
N THR A 227 -16.44 -3.61 -13.64
CA THR A 227 -15.08 -4.04 -14.00
C THR A 227 -14.56 -5.14 -13.07
N VAL A 228 -14.92 -5.15 -11.78
CA VAL A 228 -14.54 -6.23 -10.84
C VAL A 228 -14.98 -7.59 -11.38
N ILE A 229 -16.22 -7.67 -11.86
CA ILE A 229 -16.78 -8.93 -12.38
C ILE A 229 -16.04 -9.35 -13.65
N ALA A 230 -15.91 -8.44 -14.61
CA ALA A 230 -15.25 -8.70 -15.89
C ALA A 230 -13.77 -9.11 -15.68
N TYR A 231 -13.05 -8.39 -14.82
CA TYR A 231 -11.66 -8.69 -14.48
C TYR A 231 -11.52 -10.10 -13.89
N ASN A 232 -12.37 -10.47 -12.92
CA ASN A 232 -12.33 -11.79 -12.30
C ASN A 232 -12.64 -12.92 -13.28
N ILE A 233 -13.53 -12.70 -14.24
CA ILE A 233 -13.80 -13.66 -15.33
C ILE A 233 -12.53 -13.84 -16.18
N LEU A 234 -11.87 -12.76 -16.59
CA LEU A 234 -10.63 -12.81 -17.37
C LEU A 234 -9.50 -13.49 -16.60
N CYS A 235 -9.30 -13.16 -15.32
CA CYS A 235 -8.35 -13.83 -14.45
C CYS A 235 -8.58 -15.35 -14.39
N ARG A 236 -9.82 -15.79 -14.33
CA ARG A 236 -10.17 -17.21 -14.30
C ARG A 236 -9.90 -17.89 -15.65
N LEU A 237 -10.22 -17.24 -16.75
CA LEU A 237 -10.01 -17.79 -18.11
C LEU A 237 -8.53 -17.93 -18.43
N SER A 238 -7.71 -16.92 -18.12
CA SER A 238 -6.27 -16.95 -18.40
C SER A 238 -5.49 -18.03 -17.64
N ARG A 239 -6.10 -18.64 -16.61
CA ARG A 239 -5.50 -19.73 -15.82
C ARG A 239 -6.05 -21.10 -16.17
N ALA A 240 -7.14 -21.14 -16.92
CA ALA A 240 -7.71 -22.39 -17.43
C ALA A 240 -7.04 -22.83 -18.75
N LEU A 241 -6.24 -21.96 -19.33
CA LEU A 241 -5.39 -22.19 -20.52
C LEU A 241 -3.95 -22.47 -20.12
#